data_157c2af139922271e264a96c20b2eb70
#
_entry.id   157c2af139922271e264a96c20b2eb70
#
_cell.length_a   1.000
_cell.length_b   1.000
_cell.length_c   1.000
_cell.angle_alpha   90.00
_cell.angle_beta   90.00
_cell.angle_gamma   90.00
#
_symmetry.space_group_name_H-M   'P 1'
#
loop_
_entity.id
_entity.type
_entity.pdbx_description
1 polymer ?
#
loop_
_entity_poly.entity_id
_entity_poly.type
_entity_poly.pdbx_seq_one_letter_code
_entity_poly.pdbx_strand_id
1 'polypeptide(L)'
;MPKWGKHRFSTVQVAYERSDKESYAQQYPEGHTAFSAKTTSFFPYDSTRTLWGNASYKNQELRKVRWNESVDSDLLYPYFTADAVGGDLHSEQYAFMGGFAKQWQRLHWGISLDYKAELASRNKDPRPKNITSNLQLRSGFMWRVGEWQAGIYASFQKYTQSNELKFFNELGSPSVYHLNGLGYYNHLLKGNKLRAFYEGYGYSSGLNISRKNNLFLSANYQQLAIEKYMTEDNGVIAVTLTNRTLYTELTKLFHKDTYYYGFKGYYSLQTKSGVEPILSGRNSNWTEVVAKNENYTLKKEHYQLAMLFFNNSDLQYHIAPYVGYETHREDYTLVRSFQHFDYMNVGIKMSVVAPLGKKSIGIAGLHYQYRNTLKGNYLLRNDSEVSLSEMLLHNARLLASDEQVFQAHLQYHHPLSSSLSYFVGLNTQIEVFTLQKTNTFHQLNIGLTF
;
A
#
# COMPACT_ATOMS: atom_id res chain seq x y z
N MET A 1 -14.28 5.89 13.54
CA MET A 1 -13.40 6.02 14.73
C MET A 1 -13.62 4.80 15.60
N PRO A 2 -12.57 4.07 16.01
CA PRO A 2 -12.71 2.99 16.98
C PRO A 2 -13.33 3.52 18.25
N LYS A 3 -14.26 2.79 18.86
CA LYS A 3 -14.73 3.08 20.22
C LYS A 3 -13.63 2.64 21.22
N TRP A 4 -12.51 3.32 21.20
CA TRP A 4 -11.53 3.18 22.27
C TRP A 4 -12.18 3.70 23.53
N GLY A 5 -12.21 2.86 24.55
CA GLY A 5 -12.79 3.23 25.85
C GLY A 5 -12.11 4.47 26.45
N LYS A 6 -12.61 4.95 27.57
CA LYS A 6 -12.08 6.10 28.31
C LYS A 6 -10.64 5.90 28.84
N HIS A 7 -9.91 4.88 28.38
CA HIS A 7 -8.60 4.52 28.88
C HIS A 7 -7.49 5.20 28.06
N ARG A 8 -6.61 5.88 28.74
CA ARG A 8 -5.33 6.35 28.20
C ARG A 8 -4.47 5.13 27.96
N PHE A 9 -3.80 5.09 26.83
CA PHE A 9 -2.74 4.11 26.60
C PHE A 9 -1.65 4.71 25.70
N SER A 10 -0.45 4.26 25.92
CA SER A 10 0.68 4.48 25.02
C SER A 10 1.39 3.15 24.81
N THR A 11 1.83 2.91 23.60
CA THR A 11 2.63 1.73 23.27
C THR A 11 3.94 2.16 22.65
N VAL A 12 5.02 1.48 23.02
CA VAL A 12 6.31 1.55 22.34
C VAL A 12 6.67 0.15 21.91
N GLN A 13 7.02 -0.04 20.66
CA GLN A 13 7.41 -1.34 20.14
C GLN A 13 8.61 -1.24 19.19
N VAL A 14 9.38 -2.29 19.15
CA VAL A 14 10.41 -2.55 18.14
C VAL A 14 10.05 -3.82 17.40
N ALA A 15 10.38 -3.87 16.10
CA ALA A 15 10.16 -5.05 15.30
C ALA A 15 11.34 -5.31 14.37
N TYR A 16 11.62 -6.58 14.11
CA TYR A 16 12.49 -7.06 13.08
C TYR A 16 11.70 -7.82 12.03
N GLU A 17 11.94 -7.53 10.76
CA GLU A 17 11.25 -8.12 9.62
C GLU A 17 12.27 -8.76 8.67
N ARG A 18 11.89 -9.90 8.09
CA ARG A 18 12.61 -10.55 7.00
C ARG A 18 11.64 -11.10 5.98
N SER A 19 11.91 -10.81 4.71
CA SER A 19 11.19 -11.37 3.58
C SER A 19 12.17 -11.94 2.57
N ASP A 20 11.85 -13.13 2.06
CA ASP A 20 12.57 -13.82 1.00
C ASP A 20 11.57 -14.25 -0.07
N LYS A 21 11.82 -13.95 -1.36
CA LYS A 21 10.89 -14.18 -2.46
C LYS A 21 11.58 -14.91 -3.60
N GLU A 22 11.01 -16.05 -4.00
CA GLU A 22 11.41 -16.79 -5.20
C GLU A 22 10.57 -16.41 -6.42
N SER A 23 9.38 -15.82 -6.17
CA SER A 23 8.45 -15.40 -7.21
C SER A 23 7.97 -13.98 -6.95
N TYR A 24 8.41 -13.04 -7.78
CA TYR A 24 8.10 -11.62 -7.64
C TYR A 24 8.21 -10.89 -8.98
N ALA A 25 7.46 -9.82 -9.17
CA ALA A 25 7.65 -8.95 -10.33
C ALA A 25 9.00 -8.24 -10.21
N GLN A 26 9.78 -8.24 -11.30
CA GLN A 26 11.20 -7.86 -11.27
C GLN A 26 11.47 -6.40 -10.88
N GLN A 27 10.44 -5.54 -10.87
CA GLN A 27 10.52 -4.17 -10.37
C GLN A 27 10.45 -4.07 -8.84
N TYR A 28 10.19 -5.17 -8.15
CA TYR A 28 10.17 -5.26 -6.69
C TYR A 28 11.41 -5.98 -6.17
N PRO A 29 11.77 -5.80 -4.90
CA PRO A 29 12.92 -6.50 -4.31
C PRO A 29 12.67 -8.01 -4.22
N GLU A 30 13.73 -8.80 -4.40
CA GLU A 30 13.74 -10.26 -4.12
C GLU A 30 13.43 -10.57 -2.64
N GLY A 31 13.68 -9.63 -1.77
CA GLY A 31 13.37 -9.70 -0.35
C GLY A 31 13.89 -8.46 0.37
N HIS A 32 13.66 -8.43 1.67
CA HIS A 32 14.18 -7.37 2.52
C HIS A 32 14.44 -7.84 3.94
N THR A 33 15.28 -7.09 4.63
CA THR A 33 15.40 -7.10 6.09
C THR A 33 15.10 -5.70 6.60
N ALA A 34 14.39 -5.59 7.73
CA ALA A 34 14.08 -4.29 8.29
C ALA A 34 14.06 -4.34 9.81
N PHE A 35 14.50 -3.24 10.40
CA PHE A 35 14.28 -2.91 11.81
C PHE A 35 13.37 -1.70 11.89
N SER A 36 12.38 -1.74 12.78
CA SER A 36 11.48 -0.61 13.01
C SER A 36 11.25 -0.36 14.49
N ALA A 37 11.06 0.92 14.83
CA ALA A 37 10.58 1.37 16.12
C ALA A 37 9.31 2.19 15.92
N LYS A 38 8.29 1.95 16.74
CA LYS A 38 7.01 2.64 16.65
C LYS A 38 6.49 2.98 18.03
N THR A 39 5.96 4.18 18.18
CA THR A 39 5.17 4.57 19.34
C THR A 39 3.76 4.97 18.89
N THR A 40 2.78 4.67 19.73
CA THR A 40 1.38 5.07 19.53
C THR A 40 0.82 5.53 20.84
N SER A 41 0.12 6.65 20.84
CA SER A 41 -0.54 7.21 22.03
C SER A 41 -1.98 7.57 21.74
N PHE A 42 -2.85 7.28 22.69
CA PHE A 42 -4.23 7.67 22.70
C PHE A 42 -4.55 8.31 24.04
N PHE A 43 -4.94 9.58 24.01
CA PHE A 43 -5.09 10.41 25.19
C PHE A 43 -6.46 11.11 25.19
N PRO A 44 -7.49 10.55 25.87
CA PRO A 44 -8.69 11.28 26.20
C PRO A 44 -8.32 12.40 27.18
N TYR A 45 -8.27 13.64 26.67
CA TYR A 45 -7.89 14.80 27.46
C TYR A 45 -8.97 15.09 28.54
N ASP A 46 -10.24 15.05 28.09
CA ASP A 46 -11.43 15.12 28.97
C ASP A 46 -12.58 14.30 28.34
N SER A 47 -13.80 14.48 28.88
CA SER A 47 -15.00 13.76 28.40
C SER A 47 -15.39 14.12 26.95
N THR A 48 -14.88 15.21 26.42
CA THR A 48 -15.26 15.76 25.10
C THR A 48 -14.11 15.84 24.11
N ARG A 49 -12.84 15.80 24.55
CA ARG A 49 -11.65 16.00 23.73
C ARG A 49 -10.73 14.80 23.79
N THR A 50 -10.24 14.41 22.64
CA THR A 50 -9.30 13.28 22.50
C THR A 50 -8.16 13.68 21.60
N LEU A 51 -6.94 13.33 21.99
CA LEU A 51 -5.71 13.44 21.22
C LEU A 51 -5.21 12.04 20.92
N TRP A 52 -4.65 11.84 19.74
CA TRP A 52 -3.93 10.62 19.40
C TRP A 52 -2.76 10.92 18.48
N GLY A 53 -1.80 10.02 18.46
CA GLY A 53 -0.67 10.15 17.56
C GLY A 53 0.15 8.89 17.50
N ASN A 54 0.95 8.80 16.45
CA ASN A 54 1.99 7.80 16.32
C ASN A 54 3.24 8.42 15.68
N ALA A 55 4.38 7.82 15.98
CA ALA A 55 5.64 8.07 15.32
C ALA A 55 6.29 6.73 15.02
N SER A 56 6.93 6.59 13.87
CA SER A 56 7.69 5.41 13.52
C SER A 56 8.95 5.75 12.74
N TYR A 57 9.96 4.93 12.97
CA TYR A 57 11.20 4.85 12.22
C TYR A 57 11.35 3.45 11.66
N LYS A 58 11.75 3.32 10.39
CA LYS A 58 12.06 2.04 9.75
C LYS A 58 13.36 2.19 8.96
N ASN A 59 14.29 1.29 9.23
CA ASN A 59 15.53 1.11 8.48
C ASN A 59 15.46 -0.24 7.78
N GLN A 60 15.65 -0.28 6.47
CA GLN A 60 15.51 -1.50 5.69
C GLN A 60 16.56 -1.62 4.58
N GLU A 61 16.91 -2.84 4.28
CA GLU A 61 17.72 -3.22 3.12
C GLU A 61 16.87 -4.05 2.16
N LEU A 62 16.62 -3.50 0.97
CA LEU A 62 15.88 -4.12 -0.13
C LEU A 62 16.88 -4.81 -1.04
N ARG A 63 16.73 -6.13 -1.24
CA ARG A 63 17.72 -6.92 -1.98
C ARG A 63 17.34 -7.03 -3.46
N LYS A 64 18.35 -6.90 -4.33
CA LYS A 64 18.28 -7.10 -5.77
C LYS A 64 17.11 -6.38 -6.44
N VAL A 65 16.93 -5.10 -6.15
CA VAL A 65 15.97 -4.26 -6.85
C VAL A 65 16.47 -4.03 -8.28
N ARG A 66 15.69 -4.44 -9.28
CA ARG A 66 15.98 -4.27 -10.73
C ARG A 66 14.81 -3.60 -11.41
N TRP A 67 15.04 -3.00 -12.55
CA TRP A 67 13.99 -2.37 -13.36
C TRP A 67 13.16 -1.31 -12.64
N ASN A 68 13.69 -0.81 -11.52
CA ASN A 68 13.08 0.27 -10.75
C ASN A 68 14.14 0.93 -9.87
N GLU A 69 14.49 2.15 -10.22
CA GLU A 69 15.41 2.99 -9.44
C GLU A 69 14.66 4.08 -8.65
N SER A 70 13.33 3.95 -8.55
CA SER A 70 12.43 4.83 -7.77
C SER A 70 11.91 4.11 -6.53
N VAL A 71 11.44 4.82 -5.54
CA VAL A 71 10.68 4.29 -4.40
C VAL A 71 9.18 4.52 -4.59
N ASP A 72 8.35 4.06 -3.65
CA ASP A 72 6.88 4.10 -3.75
C ASP A 72 6.35 3.48 -5.06
N SER A 73 6.87 2.29 -5.40
CA SER A 73 6.65 1.60 -6.68
C SER A 73 5.17 1.48 -7.06
N ASP A 74 4.31 1.08 -6.10
CA ASP A 74 2.87 0.94 -6.37
C ASP A 74 2.21 2.25 -6.75
N LEU A 75 2.71 3.37 -6.23
CA LEU A 75 2.18 4.69 -6.51
C LEU A 75 2.58 5.18 -7.89
N LEU A 76 3.87 5.00 -8.25
CA LEU A 76 4.46 5.53 -9.47
C LEU A 76 4.31 4.61 -10.69
N TYR A 77 4.03 3.30 -10.49
CA TYR A 77 3.87 2.34 -11.58
C TYR A 77 2.88 2.84 -12.64
N PRO A 78 3.25 2.78 -13.92
CA PRO A 78 4.44 2.15 -14.52
C PRO A 78 5.62 3.11 -14.80
N TYR A 79 5.55 4.37 -14.41
CA TYR A 79 6.43 5.45 -14.85
C TYR A 79 7.72 5.57 -14.04
N PHE A 80 8.43 4.46 -13.92
CA PHE A 80 9.71 4.41 -13.21
C PHE A 80 10.88 5.00 -14.01
N THR A 81 11.93 5.41 -13.29
CA THR A 81 13.28 5.38 -13.81
C THR A 81 13.85 3.99 -13.55
N ALA A 82 14.45 3.36 -14.54
CA ALA A 82 14.83 1.94 -14.50
C ALA A 82 16.17 1.66 -15.17
N ASP A 83 16.85 0.62 -14.72
CA ASP A 83 17.98 -0.02 -15.40
C ASP A 83 17.91 -1.54 -15.19
N ALA A 84 18.66 -2.30 -16.01
CA ALA A 84 18.67 -3.75 -15.97
C ALA A 84 19.64 -4.33 -14.90
N VAL A 85 20.57 -3.55 -14.39
CA VAL A 85 21.60 -4.00 -13.45
C VAL A 85 21.03 -4.09 -12.05
N GLY A 86 20.46 -2.98 -11.55
CA GLY A 86 19.88 -2.89 -10.22
C GLY A 86 20.88 -3.09 -9.10
N GLY A 87 20.42 -3.62 -7.97
CA GLY A 87 21.23 -4.00 -6.79
C GLY A 87 20.47 -3.79 -5.47
N ASP A 88 21.19 -3.91 -4.36
CA ASP A 88 20.61 -3.74 -3.02
C ASP A 88 20.43 -2.27 -2.71
N LEU A 89 19.26 -1.90 -2.19
CA LEU A 89 18.86 -0.54 -1.89
C LEU A 89 18.63 -0.38 -0.39
N HIS A 90 19.37 0.53 0.24
CA HIS A 90 19.16 0.92 1.63
C HIS A 90 18.10 2.02 1.71
N SER A 91 17.16 1.89 2.67
CA SER A 91 16.08 2.86 2.86
C SER A 91 15.87 3.16 4.34
N GLU A 92 15.71 4.45 4.65
CA GLU A 92 15.31 4.97 5.95
C GLU A 92 14.00 5.74 5.82
N GLN A 93 13.01 5.37 6.64
CA GLN A 93 11.68 5.95 6.62
C GLN A 93 11.31 6.50 7.99
N TYR A 94 10.74 7.70 7.98
CA TYR A 94 10.17 8.38 9.13
C TYR A 94 8.70 8.66 8.87
N ALA A 95 7.82 8.32 9.82
CA ALA A 95 6.41 8.65 9.70
C ALA A 95 5.88 9.18 11.03
N PHE A 96 5.04 10.22 10.94
CA PHE A 96 4.41 10.88 12.06
C PHE A 96 2.92 11.10 11.76
N MET A 97 2.07 10.81 12.72
CA MET A 97 0.65 11.12 12.63
C MET A 97 0.19 11.73 13.94
N GLY A 98 -0.58 12.79 13.87
CA GLY A 98 -1.23 13.41 14.99
C GLY A 98 -2.68 13.74 14.68
N GLY A 99 -3.54 13.66 15.67
CA GLY A 99 -4.94 14.00 15.50
C GLY A 99 -5.59 14.49 16.78
N PHE A 100 -6.64 15.27 16.59
CA PHE A 100 -7.47 15.84 17.63
C PHE A 100 -8.94 15.62 17.27
N ALA A 101 -9.76 15.25 18.23
CA ALA A 101 -11.21 15.19 18.10
C ALA A 101 -11.90 15.91 19.26
N LYS A 102 -13.01 16.55 18.93
CA LYS A 102 -13.90 17.20 19.90
C LYS A 102 -15.33 16.75 19.68
N GLN A 103 -16.02 16.46 20.78
CA GLN A 103 -17.43 16.11 20.80
C GLN A 103 -18.25 17.28 21.36
N TRP A 104 -19.34 17.64 20.67
CA TRP A 104 -20.38 18.55 21.14
C TRP A 104 -21.71 17.81 21.08
N GLN A 105 -22.30 17.48 22.19
CA GLN A 105 -23.58 16.78 22.26
C GLN A 105 -23.73 15.66 21.19
N ARG A 106 -24.30 15.97 20.01
CA ARG A 106 -24.58 15.05 18.90
C ARG A 106 -23.58 15.14 17.75
N LEU A 107 -22.74 16.18 17.75
CA LEU A 107 -21.74 16.44 16.71
C LEU A 107 -20.34 16.10 17.21
N HIS A 108 -19.58 15.36 16.44
CA HIS A 108 -18.15 15.14 16.65
C HIS A 108 -17.37 15.72 15.47
N TRP A 109 -16.33 16.43 15.74
CA TRP A 109 -15.38 16.91 14.76
C TRP A 109 -14.00 16.33 15.02
N GLY A 110 -13.25 16.05 13.98
CA GLY A 110 -11.86 15.60 14.08
C GLY A 110 -11.00 16.12 12.97
N ILE A 111 -9.73 16.31 13.30
CA ILE A 111 -8.66 16.67 12.35
C ILE A 111 -7.45 15.79 12.61
N SER A 112 -6.76 15.37 11.54
CA SER A 112 -5.49 14.65 11.65
C SER A 112 -4.53 15.07 10.55
N LEU A 113 -3.23 15.01 10.87
CA LEU A 113 -2.12 15.24 9.96
C LEU A 113 -1.27 13.96 9.95
N ASP A 114 -0.97 13.45 8.76
CA ASP A 114 -0.06 12.34 8.51
C ASP A 114 1.11 12.83 7.67
N TYR A 115 2.33 12.50 8.04
CA TYR A 115 3.54 12.83 7.31
C TYR A 115 4.47 11.62 7.24
N LYS A 116 4.94 11.30 6.03
CA LYS A 116 5.93 10.27 5.75
C LYS A 116 7.08 10.88 4.95
N ALA A 117 8.31 10.65 5.37
CA ALA A 117 9.52 10.94 4.61
C ALA A 117 10.36 9.67 4.47
N GLU A 118 11.01 9.49 3.33
CA GLU A 118 11.88 8.35 3.06
C GLU A 118 13.11 8.79 2.27
N LEU A 119 14.27 8.30 2.68
CA LEU A 119 15.54 8.38 1.95
C LEU A 119 15.93 6.98 1.54
N ALA A 120 16.08 6.73 0.22
CA ALA A 120 16.57 5.45 -0.27
C ALA A 120 17.76 5.65 -1.22
N SER A 121 18.81 4.87 -1.04
CA SER A 121 20.05 5.02 -1.81
C SER A 121 20.82 3.71 -1.95
N ARG A 122 21.70 3.68 -2.95
CA ARG A 122 22.65 2.59 -3.21
C ARG A 122 24.05 3.17 -3.41
N ASN A 123 25.06 2.47 -2.88
CA ASN A 123 26.46 2.89 -2.96
C ASN A 123 27.24 2.25 -4.11
N LYS A 124 26.63 1.29 -4.85
CA LYS A 124 27.19 0.65 -6.05
C LYS A 124 26.43 1.11 -7.29
N ASP A 125 27.13 1.23 -8.43
CA ASP A 125 26.53 1.65 -9.68
C ASP A 125 25.52 0.63 -10.22
N PRO A 126 24.36 1.10 -10.67
CA PRO A 126 23.85 2.47 -10.66
C PRO A 126 23.52 2.93 -9.23
N ARG A 127 23.78 4.21 -8.93
CA ARG A 127 23.59 4.78 -7.57
C ARG A 127 22.37 5.70 -7.52
N PRO A 128 21.16 5.16 -7.35
CA PRO A 128 20.00 5.98 -7.11
C PRO A 128 20.08 6.66 -5.74
N LYS A 129 19.58 7.87 -5.69
CA LYS A 129 19.24 8.58 -4.46
C LYS A 129 17.83 9.11 -4.58
N ASN A 130 16.93 8.58 -3.76
CA ASN A 130 15.54 8.96 -3.70
C ASN A 130 15.24 9.66 -2.39
N ILE A 131 14.56 10.80 -2.45
CA ILE A 131 14.05 11.49 -1.26
C ILE A 131 12.57 11.72 -1.50
N THR A 132 11.72 11.15 -0.64
CA THR A 132 10.26 11.30 -0.73
C THR A 132 9.69 12.05 0.44
N SER A 133 8.57 12.72 0.19
CA SER A 133 7.75 13.37 1.20
C SER A 133 6.28 13.18 0.83
N ASN A 134 5.49 12.74 1.78
CA ASN A 134 4.05 12.54 1.63
C ASN A 134 3.32 13.13 2.84
N LEU A 135 2.57 14.19 2.63
CA LEU A 135 1.80 14.91 3.64
C LEU A 135 0.32 14.74 3.35
N GLN A 136 -0.46 14.34 4.36
CA GLN A 136 -1.92 14.26 4.27
C GLN A 136 -2.58 14.96 5.45
N LEU A 137 -3.45 15.91 5.15
CA LEU A 137 -4.32 16.58 6.11
C LEU A 137 -5.76 16.09 5.92
N ARG A 138 -6.41 15.64 7.00
CA ARG A 138 -7.78 15.14 6.97
C ARG A 138 -8.61 15.82 8.04
N SER A 139 -9.86 16.21 7.69
CA SER A 139 -10.85 16.70 8.64
C SER A 139 -12.21 16.07 8.36
N GLY A 140 -13.01 15.87 9.41
CA GLY A 140 -14.31 15.23 9.26
C GLY A 140 -15.25 15.50 10.43
N PHE A 141 -16.52 15.26 10.15
CA PHE A 141 -17.62 15.41 11.08
C PHE A 141 -18.39 14.12 11.19
N MET A 142 -18.95 13.84 12.37
CA MET A 142 -19.87 12.74 12.60
C MET A 142 -21.06 13.24 13.42
N TRP A 143 -22.26 12.94 12.96
CA TRP A 143 -23.53 13.26 13.62
C TRP A 143 -24.15 11.99 14.20
N ARG A 144 -24.75 12.14 15.37
CA ARG A 144 -25.55 11.09 15.99
C ARG A 144 -27.01 11.56 16.10
N VAL A 145 -27.93 10.83 15.43
CA VAL A 145 -29.36 11.09 15.44
C VAL A 145 -30.10 9.79 15.78
N GLY A 146 -30.62 9.70 17.01
CA GLY A 146 -31.22 8.47 17.51
C GLY A 146 -30.27 7.29 17.46
N GLU A 147 -30.63 6.26 16.72
CA GLU A 147 -29.85 5.04 16.53
C GLU A 147 -28.80 5.15 15.42
N TRP A 148 -28.86 6.20 14.61
CA TRP A 148 -27.99 6.39 13.46
C TRP A 148 -26.78 7.27 13.80
N GLN A 149 -25.67 6.93 13.22
CA GLN A 149 -24.47 7.75 13.18
C GLN A 149 -24.06 7.91 11.72
N ALA A 150 -23.86 9.14 11.28
CA ALA A 150 -23.42 9.47 9.94
C ALA A 150 -22.16 10.35 10.03
N GLY A 151 -21.10 9.97 9.36
CA GLY A 151 -19.83 10.70 9.32
C GLY A 151 -19.40 10.97 7.90
N ILE A 152 -18.87 12.18 7.67
CA ILE A 152 -18.21 12.56 6.42
C ILE A 152 -16.81 13.08 6.73
N TYR A 153 -15.89 12.88 5.80
CA TYR A 153 -14.57 13.50 5.88
C TYR A 153 -14.07 13.93 4.50
N ALA A 154 -13.15 14.86 4.51
CA ALA A 154 -12.34 15.22 3.35
C ALA A 154 -10.85 15.24 3.76
N SER A 155 -9.97 14.96 2.80
CA SER A 155 -8.54 15.11 2.98
C SER A 155 -7.86 15.68 1.75
N PHE A 156 -6.74 16.35 2.00
CA PHE A 156 -5.79 16.83 1.00
C PHE A 156 -4.47 16.09 1.18
N GLN A 157 -3.79 15.78 0.07
CA GLN A 157 -2.51 15.09 0.04
C GLN A 157 -1.53 15.84 -0.87
N LYS A 158 -0.28 15.98 -0.42
CA LYS A 158 0.85 16.41 -1.24
C LYS A 158 1.94 15.35 -1.21
N TYR A 159 2.37 14.92 -2.38
CA TYR A 159 3.44 13.95 -2.59
C TYR A 159 4.57 14.58 -3.37
N THR A 160 5.82 14.31 -2.99
CA THR A 160 7.01 14.66 -3.78
C THR A 160 8.04 13.54 -3.70
N GLN A 161 8.76 13.31 -4.80
CA GLN A 161 9.94 12.46 -4.84
C GLN A 161 10.99 13.09 -5.76
N SER A 162 12.20 13.27 -5.26
CA SER A 162 13.37 13.47 -6.12
C SER A 162 14.05 12.12 -6.36
N ASN A 163 14.40 11.85 -7.60
CA ASN A 163 15.14 10.66 -8.02
C ASN A 163 16.36 11.11 -8.82
N GLU A 164 17.56 10.80 -8.34
CA GLU A 164 18.82 11.12 -9.00
C GLU A 164 19.65 9.84 -9.12
N LEU A 165 20.15 9.53 -10.33
CA LEU A 165 21.09 8.44 -10.59
C LEU A 165 22.49 9.00 -10.82
N LYS A 166 23.49 8.33 -10.27
CA LYS A 166 24.92 8.62 -10.52
C LYS A 166 25.65 7.34 -10.93
N PHE A 167 26.63 7.52 -11.79
CA PHE A 167 27.54 6.48 -12.22
C PHE A 167 28.98 6.94 -12.00
N PHE A 168 29.80 6.07 -11.45
CA PHE A 168 31.21 6.34 -11.18
C PHE A 168 32.14 5.35 -11.88
N ASN A 169 31.60 4.37 -12.59
CA ASN A 169 32.36 3.41 -13.38
C ASN A 169 32.93 4.07 -14.64
N GLU A 170 34.24 4.12 -14.76
CA GLU A 170 34.97 4.70 -15.91
C GLU A 170 34.79 3.88 -17.20
N LEU A 171 34.42 2.60 -17.10
CA LEU A 171 34.20 1.70 -18.24
C LEU A 171 32.84 1.90 -18.94
N GLY A 172 32.04 2.85 -18.48
CA GLY A 172 30.74 3.18 -19.04
C GLY A 172 29.59 2.98 -18.07
N SER A 173 28.43 3.50 -18.42
CA SER A 173 27.19 3.38 -17.65
C SER A 173 26.17 2.50 -18.38
N PRO A 174 25.37 1.69 -17.65
CA PRO A 174 24.24 0.98 -18.25
C PRO A 174 23.21 1.96 -18.81
N SER A 175 22.38 1.49 -19.73
CA SER A 175 21.27 2.29 -20.23
C SER A 175 20.24 2.54 -19.14
N VAL A 176 19.85 3.81 -18.97
CA VAL A 176 18.74 4.23 -18.12
C VAL A 176 17.49 4.40 -18.96
N TYR A 177 16.39 3.85 -18.50
CA TYR A 177 15.10 3.86 -19.15
C TYR A 177 14.09 4.66 -18.32
N HIS A 178 13.27 5.46 -19.00
CA HIS A 178 12.07 6.05 -18.39
C HIS A 178 10.87 5.26 -18.90
N LEU A 179 10.42 4.30 -18.08
CA LEU A 179 9.32 3.39 -18.44
C LEU A 179 8.00 4.16 -18.52
N ASN A 180 7.17 3.78 -19.51
CA ASN A 180 5.87 4.40 -19.75
C ASN A 180 4.70 3.44 -19.51
N GLY A 181 4.89 2.13 -19.78
CA GLY A 181 3.88 1.11 -19.55
C GLY A 181 4.13 -0.14 -20.36
N LEU A 182 3.86 -1.29 -19.78
CA LEU A 182 4.03 -2.61 -20.38
C LEU A 182 5.36 -2.75 -21.16
N GLY A 183 6.45 -2.22 -20.56
CA GLY A 183 7.80 -2.27 -21.08
C GLY A 183 8.15 -1.26 -22.16
N TYR A 184 7.22 -0.47 -22.60
CA TYR A 184 7.56 0.67 -23.44
C TYR A 184 8.28 1.74 -22.62
N TYR A 185 9.21 2.44 -23.24
CA TYR A 185 9.95 3.53 -22.62
C TYR A 185 10.07 4.73 -23.57
N ASN A 186 10.30 5.90 -23.03
CA ASN A 186 10.48 7.10 -23.82
C ASN A 186 11.88 7.13 -24.44
N HIS A 187 11.98 6.90 -25.75
CA HIS A 187 13.24 6.87 -26.49
C HIS A 187 14.00 8.20 -26.47
N LEU A 188 13.30 9.35 -26.36
CA LEU A 188 13.92 10.67 -26.27
C LEU A 188 14.62 10.92 -24.93
N LEU A 189 14.22 10.16 -23.89
CA LEU A 189 14.73 10.30 -22.54
C LEU A 189 15.72 9.16 -22.18
N LYS A 190 15.99 8.22 -23.09
CA LYS A 190 16.95 7.12 -22.85
C LYS A 190 18.39 7.65 -22.72
N GLY A 191 19.12 7.08 -21.75
CA GLY A 191 20.58 7.28 -21.62
C GLY A 191 20.94 8.35 -20.60
N ASN A 192 21.19 9.58 -21.00
CA ASN A 192 21.82 10.61 -20.15
C ASN A 192 20.87 11.37 -19.23
N LYS A 193 19.59 11.02 -19.18
CA LYS A 193 18.60 11.67 -18.32
C LYS A 193 18.55 10.96 -16.98
N LEU A 194 19.30 11.45 -16.01
CA LEU A 194 19.57 10.79 -14.73
C LEU A 194 18.75 11.36 -13.58
N ARG A 195 18.01 12.46 -13.81
CA ARG A 195 17.26 13.15 -12.76
C ARG A 195 15.79 13.31 -13.13
N ALA A 196 14.94 12.76 -12.28
CA ALA A 196 13.50 12.94 -12.35
C ALA A 196 12.97 13.50 -11.03
N PHE A 197 11.94 14.33 -11.12
CA PHE A 197 11.21 14.83 -9.97
C PHE A 197 9.73 14.50 -10.15
N TYR A 198 9.11 13.96 -9.10
CA TYR A 198 7.68 13.65 -9.07
C TYR A 198 7.01 14.59 -8.08
N GLU A 199 5.95 15.23 -8.52
CA GLU A 199 5.11 16.06 -7.66
C GLU A 199 3.65 15.66 -7.84
N GLY A 200 2.94 15.45 -6.72
CA GLY A 200 1.57 14.98 -6.74
C GLY A 200 0.68 15.73 -5.76
N TYR A 201 -0.56 15.98 -6.21
CA TYR A 201 -1.63 16.53 -5.39
C TYR A 201 -2.83 15.62 -5.43
N GLY A 202 -3.40 15.35 -4.25
CA GLY A 202 -4.51 14.45 -4.10
C GLY A 202 -5.58 14.98 -3.16
N TYR A 203 -6.77 14.43 -3.33
CA TYR A 203 -7.88 14.63 -2.41
C TYR A 203 -8.59 13.31 -2.18
N SER A 204 -9.19 13.16 -1.00
CA SER A 204 -10.12 12.08 -0.74
C SER A 204 -11.32 12.56 0.05
N SER A 205 -12.42 11.83 -0.09
CA SER A 205 -13.63 12.04 0.69
C SER A 205 -14.24 10.70 1.08
N GLY A 206 -14.96 10.67 2.18
CA GLY A 206 -15.62 9.46 2.61
C GLY A 206 -16.87 9.71 3.43
N LEU A 207 -17.75 8.72 3.34
CA LEU A 207 -19.01 8.62 4.05
C LEU A 207 -19.02 7.36 4.90
N ASN A 208 -19.43 7.46 6.15
CA ASN A 208 -19.63 6.33 7.05
C ASN A 208 -21.01 6.45 7.68
N ILE A 209 -21.83 5.43 7.58
CA ILE A 209 -23.15 5.36 8.19
C ILE A 209 -23.21 4.10 9.04
N SER A 210 -23.72 4.22 10.25
CA SER A 210 -23.99 3.05 11.10
C SER A 210 -25.30 3.19 11.85
N ARG A 211 -25.95 2.05 12.11
CA ARG A 211 -27.17 1.97 12.91
C ARG A 211 -27.02 0.92 14.00
N LYS A 212 -27.28 1.28 15.25
CA LYS A 212 -27.32 0.37 16.43
C LYS A 212 -26.12 -0.61 16.53
N ASN A 213 -24.98 -0.28 15.96
CA ASN A 213 -23.81 -1.18 15.85
C ASN A 213 -24.08 -2.52 15.13
N ASN A 214 -25.11 -2.61 14.30
CA ASN A 214 -25.44 -3.82 13.57
C ASN A 214 -25.52 -3.65 12.04
N LEU A 215 -25.54 -2.40 11.56
CA LEU A 215 -25.44 -2.05 10.16
C LEU A 215 -24.33 -1.02 10.00
N PHE A 216 -23.40 -1.26 9.07
CA PHE A 216 -22.29 -0.36 8.77
C PHE A 216 -22.16 -0.24 7.27
N LEU A 217 -22.16 0.98 6.78
CA LEU A 217 -21.88 1.34 5.40
C LEU A 217 -20.69 2.31 5.40
N SER A 218 -19.70 2.04 4.57
CA SER A 218 -18.57 2.90 4.32
C SER A 218 -18.37 3.07 2.83
N ALA A 219 -18.14 4.29 2.38
CA ALA A 219 -17.76 4.61 1.00
C ALA A 219 -16.65 5.65 1.02
N ASN A 220 -15.56 5.39 0.31
CA ASN A 220 -14.39 6.26 0.25
C ASN A 220 -13.94 6.43 -1.19
N TYR A 221 -13.66 7.65 -1.60
CA TYR A 221 -13.07 7.99 -2.88
C TYR A 221 -11.76 8.74 -2.65
N GLN A 222 -10.74 8.38 -3.42
CA GLN A 222 -9.45 9.05 -3.43
C GLN A 222 -8.98 9.27 -4.85
N GLN A 223 -8.40 10.43 -5.12
CA GLN A 223 -7.67 10.72 -6.35
C GLN A 223 -6.33 11.36 -6.00
N LEU A 224 -5.27 10.94 -6.71
CA LEU A 224 -3.94 11.52 -6.65
C LEU A 224 -3.42 11.64 -8.08
N ALA A 225 -3.10 12.86 -8.51
CA ALA A 225 -2.44 13.14 -9.77
C ALA A 225 -0.97 13.47 -9.49
N ILE A 226 -0.06 12.78 -10.19
CA ILE A 226 1.40 12.92 -10.06
C ILE A 226 1.97 13.29 -11.42
N GLU A 227 2.76 14.34 -11.46
CA GLU A 227 3.54 14.76 -12.62
C GLU A 227 4.99 14.33 -12.44
N LYS A 228 5.58 13.73 -13.49
CA LYS A 228 7.01 13.40 -13.56
C LYS A 228 7.70 14.45 -14.40
N TYR A 229 8.62 15.16 -13.80
CA TYR A 229 9.44 16.20 -14.44
C TYR A 229 10.84 15.68 -14.75
N MET A 230 11.35 16.02 -15.93
CA MET A 230 12.75 15.81 -16.30
C MET A 230 13.52 17.10 -16.05
N THR A 231 14.31 17.14 -14.97
CA THR A 231 15.00 18.36 -14.52
C THR A 231 16.08 18.82 -15.48
N GLU A 232 16.67 17.91 -16.26
CA GLU A 232 17.72 18.19 -17.23
C GLU A 232 17.17 18.77 -18.57
N ASP A 233 15.85 18.70 -18.76
CA ASP A 233 15.15 19.26 -19.94
C ASP A 233 14.26 20.46 -19.54
N ASN A 234 14.79 21.39 -18.75
CA ASN A 234 14.08 22.58 -18.29
C ASN A 234 12.74 22.30 -17.56
N GLY A 235 12.64 21.16 -16.89
CA GLY A 235 11.43 20.77 -16.16
C GLY A 235 10.27 20.34 -17.05
N VAL A 236 10.54 19.78 -18.23
CA VAL A 236 9.50 19.20 -19.09
C VAL A 236 8.76 18.11 -18.34
N ILE A 237 7.42 18.18 -18.37
CA ILE A 237 6.55 17.13 -17.83
C ILE A 237 6.63 15.93 -18.78
N ALA A 238 7.23 14.82 -18.30
CA ALA A 238 7.34 13.57 -19.06
C ALA A 238 6.04 12.77 -19.05
N VAL A 239 5.24 12.90 -17.99
CA VAL A 239 3.94 12.23 -17.84
C VAL A 239 3.13 12.88 -16.71
N THR A 240 1.80 12.82 -16.84
CA THR A 240 0.84 13.04 -15.74
C THR A 240 0.13 11.72 -15.46
N LEU A 241 0.40 11.11 -14.30
CA LEU A 241 -0.21 9.88 -13.83
C LEU A 241 -1.33 10.20 -12.83
N THR A 242 -2.57 9.78 -13.12
CA THR A 242 -3.70 9.95 -12.22
C THR A 242 -4.12 8.60 -11.65
N ASN A 243 -4.04 8.46 -10.34
CA ASN A 243 -4.55 7.31 -9.58
C ASN A 243 -5.90 7.66 -8.97
N ARG A 244 -6.93 6.81 -9.16
CA ARG A 244 -8.24 6.93 -8.53
C ARG A 244 -8.59 5.62 -7.86
N THR A 245 -9.15 5.71 -6.65
CA THR A 245 -9.63 4.53 -5.91
C THR A 245 -11.00 4.83 -5.32
N LEU A 246 -11.94 3.95 -5.57
CA LEU A 246 -13.23 3.89 -4.90
C LEU A 246 -13.27 2.62 -4.05
N TYR A 247 -13.69 2.76 -2.81
CA TYR A 247 -13.85 1.67 -1.87
C TYR A 247 -15.23 1.75 -1.23
N THR A 248 -15.98 0.66 -1.21
CA THR A 248 -17.25 0.56 -0.51
C THR A 248 -17.33 -0.72 0.31
N GLU A 249 -17.95 -0.63 1.46
CA GLU A 249 -18.14 -1.76 2.37
C GLU A 249 -19.53 -1.67 3.02
N LEU A 250 -20.24 -2.78 3.01
CA LEU A 250 -21.50 -2.95 3.74
C LEU A 250 -21.36 -4.14 4.69
N THR A 251 -21.62 -3.92 5.97
CA THR A 251 -21.64 -4.98 6.98
C THR A 251 -22.98 -4.98 7.70
N LYS A 252 -23.60 -6.16 7.77
CA LYS A 252 -24.81 -6.39 8.56
C LYS A 252 -24.53 -7.46 9.59
N LEU A 253 -24.76 -7.16 10.86
CA LEU A 253 -24.61 -8.06 11.99
C LEU A 253 -25.97 -8.40 12.60
N PHE A 254 -26.08 -9.62 13.08
CA PHE A 254 -27.18 -10.13 13.87
C PHE A 254 -26.59 -10.60 15.21
N HIS A 255 -27.36 -10.46 16.25
CA HIS A 255 -26.92 -10.79 17.62
C HIS A 255 -27.92 -11.77 18.25
N LYS A 256 -27.37 -12.83 18.87
CA LYS A 256 -28.13 -13.77 19.69
C LYS A 256 -27.26 -14.13 20.87
N ASP A 257 -27.68 -13.75 22.07
CA ASP A 257 -26.97 -13.95 23.34
C ASP A 257 -25.53 -13.37 23.28
N THR A 258 -24.51 -14.21 23.40
CA THR A 258 -23.08 -13.84 23.29
C THR A 258 -22.53 -13.94 21.86
N TYR A 259 -23.33 -14.44 20.92
CA TYR A 259 -22.90 -14.72 19.56
C TYR A 259 -23.35 -13.64 18.59
N TYR A 260 -22.45 -13.33 17.66
CA TYR A 260 -22.72 -12.44 16.54
C TYR A 260 -22.48 -13.20 15.25
N TYR A 261 -23.36 -13.02 14.28
CA TYR A 261 -23.20 -13.52 12.92
C TYR A 261 -23.64 -12.45 11.93
N GLY A 262 -23.13 -12.52 10.74
CA GLY A 262 -23.47 -11.52 9.75
C GLY A 262 -22.80 -11.70 8.40
N PHE A 263 -22.98 -10.70 7.57
CA PHE A 263 -22.43 -10.65 6.23
C PHE A 263 -21.68 -9.34 6.03
N LYS A 264 -20.60 -9.41 5.25
CA LYS A 264 -19.81 -8.28 4.85
C LYS A 264 -19.61 -8.34 3.34
N GLY A 265 -20.13 -7.35 2.63
CA GLY A 265 -19.84 -7.11 1.23
C GLY A 265 -18.79 -6.02 1.07
N TYR A 266 -17.87 -6.20 0.14
CA TYR A 266 -16.78 -5.29 -0.16
C TYR A 266 -16.66 -5.11 -1.67
N TYR A 267 -16.45 -3.88 -2.11
CA TYR A 267 -16.09 -3.54 -3.49
C TYR A 267 -14.98 -2.51 -3.50
N SER A 268 -13.98 -2.73 -4.33
CA SER A 268 -13.00 -1.70 -4.65
C SER A 268 -12.77 -1.59 -6.15
N LEU A 269 -12.61 -0.36 -6.61
CA LEU A 269 -12.22 -0.01 -7.96
C LEU A 269 -10.97 0.86 -7.88
N GLN A 270 -9.88 0.43 -8.50
CA GLN A 270 -8.69 1.22 -8.72
C GLN A 270 -8.52 1.47 -10.20
N THR A 271 -8.31 2.73 -10.58
CA THR A 271 -7.94 3.09 -11.94
C THR A 271 -6.69 3.95 -11.94
N LYS A 272 -5.82 3.71 -12.92
CA LYS A 272 -4.69 4.60 -13.22
C LYS A 272 -4.79 5.01 -14.68
N SER A 273 -4.52 6.28 -14.97
CA SER A 273 -4.36 6.79 -16.33
C SER A 273 -3.09 7.60 -16.45
N GLY A 274 -2.34 7.37 -17.50
CA GLY A 274 -1.09 8.05 -17.81
C GLY A 274 -1.20 8.85 -19.09
N VAL A 275 -1.08 10.18 -18.96
CA VAL A 275 -1.10 11.12 -20.08
C VAL A 275 0.33 11.53 -20.40
N GLU A 276 0.76 11.23 -21.62
CA GLU A 276 2.12 11.44 -22.11
C GLU A 276 2.16 12.57 -23.14
N PRO A 277 3.17 13.45 -23.10
CA PRO A 277 3.36 14.48 -24.10
C PRO A 277 3.97 13.90 -25.38
N ILE A 278 3.55 14.42 -26.51
CA ILE A 278 4.26 14.30 -27.78
C ILE A 278 5.19 15.50 -27.86
N LEU A 279 6.50 15.23 -27.84
CA LEU A 279 7.54 16.26 -27.84
C LEU A 279 7.99 16.56 -29.27
N SER A 280 8.25 17.83 -29.58
CA SER A 280 8.85 18.22 -30.84
C SER A 280 10.29 17.69 -30.95
N GLY A 281 10.71 17.30 -32.17
CA GLY A 281 12.06 16.83 -32.43
C GLY A 281 13.12 17.87 -32.04
N ARG A 282 14.29 17.40 -31.60
CA ARG A 282 15.44 18.19 -31.14
C ARG A 282 16.10 19.00 -32.25
N ASN A 283 15.59 20.19 -32.57
CA ASN A 283 16.36 21.15 -33.37
C ASN A 283 16.82 22.39 -32.57
N SER A 284 16.52 22.45 -31.29
CA SER A 284 16.95 23.53 -30.38
C SER A 284 17.03 23.01 -28.94
N ASN A 285 17.65 23.77 -28.05
CA ASN A 285 17.73 23.48 -26.61
C ASN A 285 16.36 23.48 -25.87
N TRP A 286 15.25 23.50 -26.58
CA TRP A 286 13.89 23.58 -26.08
C TRP A 286 13.08 22.39 -26.56
N THR A 287 12.54 21.61 -25.63
CA THR A 287 11.61 20.53 -25.93
C THR A 287 10.19 21.07 -25.79
N GLU A 288 9.49 21.24 -26.91
CA GLU A 288 8.12 21.77 -26.95
C GLU A 288 7.12 20.62 -26.94
N VAL A 289 6.06 20.77 -26.14
CA VAL A 289 4.94 19.82 -26.12
C VAL A 289 3.98 20.17 -27.26
N VAL A 290 3.90 19.32 -28.26
CA VAL A 290 3.01 19.48 -29.43
C VAL A 290 1.60 18.99 -29.15
N ALA A 291 1.47 17.86 -28.43
CA ALA A 291 0.20 17.26 -28.07
C ALA A 291 0.35 16.42 -26.79
N LYS A 292 -0.77 15.93 -26.24
CA LYS A 292 -0.81 15.00 -25.11
C LYS A 292 -1.76 13.86 -25.42
N ASN A 293 -1.35 12.62 -25.13
CA ASN A 293 -2.18 11.42 -25.34
C ASN A 293 -2.24 10.61 -24.04
N GLU A 294 -3.42 10.08 -23.74
CA GLU A 294 -3.59 9.05 -22.73
C GLU A 294 -3.22 7.70 -23.33
N ASN A 295 -2.01 7.22 -23.02
CA ASN A 295 -1.47 5.98 -23.59
C ASN A 295 -1.57 4.80 -22.62
N TYR A 296 -1.56 5.05 -21.31
CA TYR A 296 -1.58 4.03 -20.29
C TYR A 296 -2.88 4.05 -19.50
N THR A 297 -3.48 2.88 -19.34
CA THR A 297 -4.62 2.68 -18.43
C THR A 297 -4.47 1.39 -17.65
N LEU A 298 -4.83 1.44 -16.37
CA LEU A 298 -4.99 0.28 -15.49
C LEU A 298 -6.33 0.37 -14.81
N LYS A 299 -7.10 -0.74 -14.82
CA LYS A 299 -8.33 -0.91 -14.06
C LYS A 299 -8.27 -2.21 -13.29
N LYS A 300 -8.41 -2.13 -11.96
CA LYS A 300 -8.56 -3.27 -11.06
C LYS A 300 -9.89 -3.17 -10.33
N GLU A 301 -10.67 -4.22 -10.37
CA GLU A 301 -11.92 -4.33 -9.60
C GLU A 301 -11.83 -5.54 -8.70
N HIS A 302 -12.28 -5.38 -7.46
CA HIS A 302 -12.32 -6.45 -6.49
C HIS A 302 -13.69 -6.46 -5.79
N TYR A 303 -14.37 -7.57 -5.86
CA TYR A 303 -15.62 -7.89 -5.19
C TYR A 303 -15.38 -8.98 -4.16
N GLN A 304 -15.88 -8.84 -2.95
CA GLN A 304 -15.78 -9.86 -1.93
C GLN A 304 -17.05 -9.93 -1.09
N LEU A 305 -17.48 -11.15 -0.80
CA LEU A 305 -18.53 -11.44 0.16
C LEU A 305 -17.96 -12.35 1.26
N ALA A 306 -18.14 -11.96 2.51
CA ALA A 306 -17.73 -12.73 3.68
C ALA A 306 -18.90 -12.98 4.62
N MET A 307 -18.91 -14.16 5.24
CA MET A 307 -19.72 -14.44 6.41
C MET A 307 -18.89 -14.12 7.67
N LEU A 308 -19.54 -13.64 8.71
CA LEU A 308 -18.91 -13.25 9.96
C LEU A 308 -19.51 -14.04 11.10
N PHE A 309 -18.67 -14.68 11.90
CA PHE A 309 -19.06 -15.40 13.13
C PHE A 309 -18.09 -14.99 14.22
N PHE A 310 -18.60 -14.43 15.31
CA PHE A 310 -17.77 -14.11 16.47
C PHE A 310 -18.60 -14.15 17.75
N ASN A 311 -17.92 -14.33 18.87
CA ASN A 311 -18.52 -14.26 20.20
C ASN A 311 -17.88 -13.18 21.05
N ASN A 312 -18.58 -12.78 22.11
CA ASN A 312 -18.11 -11.82 23.10
C ASN A 312 -18.18 -12.48 24.51
N SER A 313 -17.30 -13.47 24.72
CA SER A 313 -17.09 -14.16 25.99
C SER A 313 -15.62 -14.05 26.40
N ASP A 314 -15.21 -14.67 27.51
CA ASP A 314 -13.80 -14.65 27.93
C ASP A 314 -12.88 -15.26 26.88
N LEU A 315 -13.31 -16.36 26.24
CA LEU A 315 -12.69 -16.88 25.04
C LEU A 315 -13.36 -16.27 23.82
N GLN A 316 -12.74 -15.24 23.24
CA GLN A 316 -13.26 -14.59 22.04
C GLN A 316 -12.71 -15.28 20.81
N TYR A 317 -13.58 -15.60 19.87
CA TYR A 317 -13.16 -16.05 18.54
C TYR A 317 -13.89 -15.28 17.44
N HIS A 318 -13.23 -15.17 16.31
CA HIS A 318 -13.76 -14.61 15.07
C HIS A 318 -13.40 -15.54 13.92
N ILE A 319 -14.41 -15.89 13.11
CA ILE A 319 -14.26 -16.73 11.92
C ILE A 319 -14.97 -16.01 10.77
N ALA A 320 -14.26 -15.84 9.66
CA ALA A 320 -14.77 -15.11 8.49
C ALA A 320 -14.34 -15.81 7.18
N PRO A 321 -15.09 -16.83 6.71
CA PRO A 321 -14.92 -17.34 5.36
C PRO A 321 -15.41 -16.31 4.34
N TYR A 322 -14.74 -16.27 3.17
CA TYR A 322 -15.10 -15.35 2.10
C TYR A 322 -14.84 -15.93 0.72
N VAL A 323 -15.53 -15.36 -0.25
CA VAL A 323 -15.30 -15.55 -1.68
C VAL A 323 -15.16 -14.18 -2.33
N GLY A 324 -14.28 -14.07 -3.30
CA GLY A 324 -14.04 -12.83 -4.04
C GLY A 324 -13.81 -13.08 -5.52
N TYR A 325 -14.05 -12.05 -6.30
CA TYR A 325 -13.74 -11.98 -7.73
C TYR A 325 -12.94 -10.71 -7.99
N GLU A 326 -11.85 -10.84 -8.76
CA GLU A 326 -10.96 -9.74 -9.07
C GLU A 326 -10.71 -9.68 -10.57
N THR A 327 -10.66 -8.47 -11.13
CA THR A 327 -10.23 -8.22 -12.50
C THR A 327 -9.01 -7.32 -12.52
N HIS A 328 -8.08 -7.60 -13.42
CA HIS A 328 -6.92 -6.77 -13.72
C HIS A 328 -6.90 -6.51 -15.22
N ARG A 329 -7.04 -5.26 -15.62
CA ARG A 329 -7.00 -4.81 -17.02
C ARG A 329 -5.96 -3.71 -17.12
N GLU A 330 -4.91 -3.96 -17.87
CA GLU A 330 -3.83 -3.01 -18.11
C GLU A 330 -3.55 -2.91 -19.59
N ASP A 331 -3.55 -1.69 -20.11
CA ASP A 331 -3.42 -1.40 -21.54
C ASP A 331 -2.41 -0.27 -21.76
N TYR A 332 -1.59 -0.42 -22.82
CA TYR A 332 -0.73 0.63 -23.34
C TYR A 332 -1.01 0.78 -24.85
N THR A 333 -1.70 1.86 -25.21
CA THR A 333 -2.35 2.01 -26.51
C THR A 333 -1.37 2.29 -27.64
N LEU A 334 -0.26 3.01 -27.39
CA LEU A 334 0.70 3.43 -28.42
C LEU A 334 1.29 2.24 -29.21
N VAL A 335 1.58 1.14 -28.53
CA VAL A 335 2.12 -0.10 -29.15
C VAL A 335 1.11 -1.25 -29.10
N ARG A 336 -0.13 -1.00 -28.67
CA ARG A 336 -1.19 -2.01 -28.53
C ARG A 336 -0.77 -3.20 -27.66
N SER A 337 -0.05 -2.94 -26.57
CA SER A 337 0.25 -3.92 -25.53
C SER A 337 -0.84 -3.94 -24.49
N PHE A 338 -1.16 -5.13 -23.98
CA PHE A 338 -2.15 -5.28 -22.91
C PHE A 338 -1.88 -6.52 -22.07
N GLN A 339 -2.43 -6.53 -20.84
CA GLN A 339 -2.52 -7.72 -19.99
C GLN A 339 -3.84 -7.68 -19.19
N HIS A 340 -4.64 -8.74 -19.39
CA HIS A 340 -5.98 -8.86 -18.82
C HIS A 340 -6.11 -10.19 -18.09
N PHE A 341 -6.45 -10.12 -16.80
CA PHE A 341 -6.61 -11.29 -15.95
C PHE A 341 -7.89 -11.20 -15.14
N ASP A 342 -8.51 -12.36 -14.90
CA ASP A 342 -9.66 -12.54 -14.01
C ASP A 342 -9.31 -13.61 -12.98
N TYR A 343 -9.61 -13.34 -11.71
CA TYR A 343 -9.28 -14.23 -10.61
C TYR A 343 -10.50 -14.51 -9.74
N MET A 344 -10.52 -15.70 -9.16
CA MET A 344 -11.41 -16.06 -8.07
C MET A 344 -10.58 -16.26 -6.80
N ASN A 345 -11.01 -15.64 -5.72
CA ASN A 345 -10.39 -15.76 -4.41
C ASN A 345 -11.33 -16.47 -3.45
N VAL A 346 -10.83 -17.49 -2.75
CA VAL A 346 -11.56 -18.17 -1.67
C VAL A 346 -10.65 -18.19 -0.45
N GLY A 347 -11.19 -17.85 0.70
CA GLY A 347 -10.36 -17.83 1.89
C GLY A 347 -11.14 -17.84 3.20
N ILE A 348 -10.40 -17.97 4.28
CA ILE A 348 -10.92 -17.94 5.63
C ILE A 348 -9.98 -17.16 6.55
N LYS A 349 -10.54 -16.27 7.35
CA LYS A 349 -9.83 -15.56 8.43
C LYS A 349 -10.36 -16.07 9.76
N MET A 350 -9.44 -16.45 10.65
CA MET A 350 -9.77 -16.91 12.01
C MET A 350 -8.90 -16.15 12.99
N SER A 351 -9.46 -15.79 14.14
CA SER A 351 -8.70 -15.29 15.27
C SER A 351 -9.32 -15.70 16.59
N VAL A 352 -8.46 -15.86 17.59
CA VAL A 352 -8.83 -16.22 18.96
C VAL A 352 -8.09 -15.28 19.91
N VAL A 353 -8.82 -14.76 20.89
CA VAL A 353 -8.26 -14.07 22.04
C VAL A 353 -8.63 -14.85 23.27
N ALA A 354 -7.64 -15.34 24.01
CA ALA A 354 -7.82 -16.20 25.15
C ALA A 354 -7.08 -15.68 26.38
N PRO A 355 -7.66 -15.75 27.58
CA PRO A 355 -6.91 -15.57 28.81
C PRO A 355 -5.93 -16.73 29.00
N LEU A 356 -4.68 -16.41 29.29
CA LEU A 356 -3.62 -17.37 29.60
C LEU A 356 -3.28 -17.28 31.11
N GLY A 357 -4.02 -18.02 31.91
CA GLY A 357 -3.95 -17.92 33.37
C GLY A 357 -4.69 -16.67 33.91
N LYS A 358 -4.25 -16.15 35.07
CA LYS A 358 -4.99 -15.10 35.79
C LYS A 358 -4.76 -13.66 35.24
N LYS A 359 -3.71 -13.43 34.48
CA LYS A 359 -3.29 -12.07 34.12
C LYS A 359 -2.90 -11.88 32.64
N SER A 360 -2.51 -12.96 31.96
CA SER A 360 -1.99 -12.87 30.59
C SER A 360 -3.08 -13.06 29.57
N ILE A 361 -2.87 -12.54 28.37
CA ILE A 361 -3.76 -12.70 27.22
C ILE A 361 -2.93 -13.22 26.04
N GLY A 362 -3.43 -14.27 25.40
CA GLY A 362 -2.92 -14.75 24.12
C GLY A 362 -3.84 -14.36 22.99
N ILE A 363 -3.25 -13.97 21.88
CA ILE A 363 -3.96 -13.69 20.63
C ILE A 363 -3.34 -14.57 19.56
N ALA A 364 -4.17 -15.34 18.85
CA ALA A 364 -3.76 -16.11 17.68
C ALA A 364 -4.66 -15.80 16.52
N GLY A 365 -4.08 -15.65 15.34
CA GLY A 365 -4.81 -15.42 14.10
C GLY A 365 -4.26 -16.29 12.98
N LEU A 366 -5.14 -16.79 12.12
CA LEU A 366 -4.83 -17.53 10.91
C LEU A 366 -5.61 -16.95 9.75
N HIS A 367 -4.97 -16.82 8.59
CA HIS A 367 -5.60 -16.47 7.33
C HIS A 367 -5.08 -17.41 6.25
N TYR A 368 -6.00 -18.05 5.56
CA TYR A 368 -5.73 -18.83 4.36
C TYR A 368 -6.50 -18.22 3.20
N GLN A 369 -5.85 -18.09 2.06
CA GLN A 369 -6.44 -17.65 0.80
C GLN A 369 -5.89 -18.50 -0.35
N TYR A 370 -6.76 -18.89 -1.24
CA TYR A 370 -6.44 -19.44 -2.55
C TYR A 370 -6.95 -18.50 -3.63
N ARG A 371 -6.06 -18.03 -4.51
CA ARG A 371 -6.37 -17.27 -5.71
C ARG A 371 -6.19 -18.13 -6.93
N ASN A 372 -7.27 -18.34 -7.67
CA ASN A 372 -7.29 -19.07 -8.93
C ASN A 372 -7.42 -18.10 -10.09
N THR A 373 -6.57 -18.25 -11.10
CA THR A 373 -6.64 -17.48 -12.35
C THR A 373 -7.68 -18.12 -13.27
N LEU A 374 -8.83 -17.46 -13.45
CA LEU A 374 -9.93 -17.93 -14.30
C LEU A 374 -9.65 -17.69 -15.78
N LYS A 375 -9.10 -16.52 -16.09
CA LYS A 375 -8.74 -16.09 -17.46
C LYS A 375 -7.45 -15.27 -17.40
N GLY A 376 -6.58 -15.49 -18.38
CA GLY A 376 -5.38 -14.71 -18.59
C GLY A 376 -5.13 -14.52 -20.07
N ASN A 377 -5.03 -13.27 -20.53
CA ASN A 377 -4.68 -12.93 -21.88
C ASN A 377 -3.76 -11.72 -21.88
N TYR A 378 -2.65 -11.80 -22.60
CA TYR A 378 -1.72 -10.70 -22.73
C TYR A 378 -1.05 -10.67 -24.10
N LEU A 379 -0.77 -9.48 -24.59
CA LEU A 379 0.04 -9.19 -25.76
C LEU A 379 1.04 -8.11 -25.38
N LEU A 380 2.30 -8.48 -25.29
CA LEU A 380 3.40 -7.60 -24.88
C LEU A 380 4.30 -7.37 -26.10
N ARG A 381 4.24 -6.16 -26.63
CA ARG A 381 5.03 -5.74 -27.78
C ARG A 381 6.18 -4.86 -27.30
N ASN A 382 7.38 -5.40 -27.38
CA ASN A 382 8.60 -4.66 -27.16
C ASN A 382 9.68 -5.24 -28.07
N ASP A 383 9.86 -4.63 -29.22
CA ASP A 383 10.76 -5.14 -30.26
C ASP A 383 12.20 -4.60 -30.13
N SER A 384 12.44 -3.69 -29.17
CA SER A 384 13.68 -2.92 -29.09
C SER A 384 14.70 -3.41 -28.06
N GLU A 385 14.27 -4.12 -27.01
CA GLU A 385 15.15 -4.52 -25.89
C GLU A 385 14.79 -5.90 -25.34
N VAL A 386 15.65 -6.88 -25.59
CA VAL A 386 15.42 -8.29 -25.20
C VAL A 386 15.22 -8.46 -23.70
N SER A 387 16.09 -7.84 -22.89
CA SER A 387 16.02 -7.95 -21.42
C SER A 387 14.75 -7.34 -20.82
N LEU A 388 14.23 -6.28 -21.43
CA LEU A 388 12.98 -5.66 -21.02
C LEU A 388 11.78 -6.55 -21.38
N SER A 389 11.82 -7.21 -22.55
CA SER A 389 10.82 -8.18 -22.98
C SER A 389 10.77 -9.41 -22.07
N GLU A 390 11.93 -9.91 -21.65
CA GLU A 390 12.03 -11.02 -20.68
C GLU A 390 11.44 -10.66 -19.34
N MET A 391 11.71 -9.46 -18.81
CA MET A 391 11.14 -8.95 -17.58
C MET A 391 9.60 -8.89 -17.65
N LEU A 392 9.04 -8.37 -18.74
CA LEU A 392 7.60 -8.28 -18.94
C LEU A 392 6.94 -9.64 -18.99
N LEU A 393 7.52 -10.57 -19.77
CA LEU A 393 7.00 -11.92 -19.90
C LEU A 393 7.03 -12.66 -18.54
N HIS A 394 8.10 -12.46 -17.77
CA HIS A 394 8.19 -12.99 -16.40
C HIS A 394 7.04 -12.46 -15.53
N ASN A 395 6.80 -11.14 -15.54
CA ASN A 395 5.74 -10.52 -14.76
C ASN A 395 4.33 -10.97 -15.19
N ALA A 396 4.09 -11.11 -16.49
CA ALA A 396 2.81 -11.61 -17.00
C ALA A 396 2.55 -13.07 -16.60
N ARG A 397 3.58 -13.92 -16.61
CA ARG A 397 3.49 -15.30 -16.13
C ARG A 397 3.21 -15.36 -14.61
N LEU A 398 3.81 -14.46 -13.85
CA LEU A 398 3.52 -14.35 -12.41
C LEU A 398 2.05 -13.94 -12.15
N LEU A 399 1.54 -12.96 -12.91
CA LEU A 399 0.14 -12.57 -12.83
C LEU A 399 -0.81 -13.70 -13.25
N ALA A 400 -0.41 -14.54 -14.20
CA ALA A 400 -1.19 -15.69 -14.67
C ALA A 400 -1.13 -16.90 -13.71
N SER A 401 -0.30 -16.87 -12.67
CA SER A 401 -0.16 -17.99 -11.74
C SER A 401 -1.21 -17.99 -10.65
N ASP A 402 -1.64 -19.20 -10.25
CA ASP A 402 -2.42 -19.35 -9.03
C ASP A 402 -1.53 -19.17 -7.81
N GLU A 403 -2.14 -18.75 -6.70
CA GLU A 403 -1.43 -18.41 -5.48
C GLU A 403 -2.18 -18.91 -4.25
N GLN A 404 -1.44 -19.46 -3.31
CA GLN A 404 -1.94 -19.78 -1.97
C GLN A 404 -1.19 -18.92 -0.96
N VAL A 405 -1.94 -18.29 -0.06
CA VAL A 405 -1.39 -17.45 1.01
C VAL A 405 -1.78 -18.03 2.36
N PHE A 406 -0.78 -18.29 3.19
CA PHE A 406 -0.93 -18.70 4.59
C PHE A 406 -0.34 -17.60 5.46
N GLN A 407 -1.14 -17.05 6.38
CA GLN A 407 -0.67 -16.09 7.37
C GLN A 407 -0.99 -16.60 8.76
N ALA A 408 -0.03 -16.49 9.65
CA ALA A 408 -0.22 -16.77 11.08
C ALA A 408 0.27 -15.58 11.90
N HIS A 409 -0.52 -15.24 12.91
CA HIS A 409 -0.20 -14.19 13.88
C HIS A 409 -0.34 -14.78 15.29
N LEU A 410 0.69 -14.61 16.11
CA LEU A 410 0.67 -14.98 17.52
C LEU A 410 1.13 -13.78 18.34
N GLN A 411 0.41 -13.47 19.41
CA GLN A 411 0.80 -12.38 20.32
C GLN A 411 0.49 -12.78 21.77
N TYR A 412 1.43 -12.52 22.64
CA TYR A 412 1.32 -12.72 24.08
C TYR A 412 1.43 -11.38 24.79
N HIS A 413 0.49 -11.11 25.67
CA HIS A 413 0.46 -9.93 26.54
C HIS A 413 0.53 -10.35 28.01
N HIS A 414 1.37 -9.66 28.77
CA HIS A 414 1.47 -9.87 30.22
C HIS A 414 1.57 -8.54 30.96
N PRO A 415 0.71 -8.26 31.94
CA PRO A 415 0.81 -7.09 32.78
C PRO A 415 1.97 -7.25 33.77
N LEU A 416 2.84 -6.24 33.84
CA LEU A 416 3.91 -6.13 34.83
C LEU A 416 3.39 -5.40 36.09
N SER A 417 2.51 -4.42 35.90
CA SER A 417 1.84 -3.68 36.96
C SER A 417 0.41 -3.30 36.53
N SER A 418 -0.29 -2.53 37.35
CA SER A 418 -1.62 -2.01 37.00
C SER A 418 -1.63 -1.07 35.78
N SER A 419 -0.50 -0.47 35.43
CA SER A 419 -0.37 0.51 34.36
C SER A 419 0.65 0.13 33.28
N LEU A 420 1.38 -0.97 33.45
CA LEU A 420 2.43 -1.38 32.52
C LEU A 420 2.26 -2.83 32.12
N SER A 421 2.26 -3.11 30.83
CA SER A 421 2.28 -4.46 30.27
C SER A 421 3.33 -4.56 29.15
N TYR A 422 3.86 -5.76 28.94
CA TYR A 422 4.65 -6.06 27.76
C TYR A 422 3.91 -7.00 26.83
N PHE A 423 4.31 -6.99 25.58
CA PHE A 423 3.84 -7.95 24.61
C PHE A 423 4.97 -8.43 23.71
N VAL A 424 4.82 -9.65 23.23
CA VAL A 424 5.68 -10.24 22.19
C VAL A 424 4.76 -10.81 21.11
N GLY A 425 5.07 -10.53 19.85
CA GLY A 425 4.28 -10.97 18.72
C GLY A 425 5.13 -11.54 17.60
N LEU A 426 4.61 -12.54 16.92
CA LEU A 426 5.17 -13.17 15.74
C LEU A 426 4.14 -13.14 14.62
N ASN A 427 4.53 -12.60 13.45
CA ASN A 427 3.76 -12.67 12.21
C ASN A 427 4.54 -13.50 11.20
N THR A 428 3.89 -14.41 10.53
CA THR A 428 4.48 -15.20 9.46
C THR A 428 3.52 -15.26 8.29
N GLN A 429 4.04 -15.07 7.07
CA GLN A 429 3.30 -15.28 5.83
C GLN A 429 4.11 -16.18 4.91
N ILE A 430 3.41 -17.12 4.28
CA ILE A 430 3.96 -18.01 3.25
C ILE A 430 3.04 -17.90 2.05
N GLU A 431 3.59 -17.57 0.89
CA GLU A 431 2.91 -17.55 -0.41
C GLU A 431 3.49 -18.68 -1.26
N VAL A 432 2.62 -19.50 -1.83
CA VAL A 432 3.00 -20.63 -2.71
C VAL A 432 2.34 -20.42 -4.07
N PHE A 433 3.16 -20.41 -5.11
CA PHE A 433 2.72 -20.25 -6.51
C PHE A 433 2.69 -21.60 -7.23
N THR A 434 1.88 -21.68 -8.28
CA THR A 434 1.71 -22.94 -9.09
C THR A 434 3.02 -23.54 -9.58
N LEU A 435 4.06 -22.74 -9.78
CA LEU A 435 5.41 -23.17 -10.19
C LEU A 435 6.27 -23.72 -9.03
N GLN A 436 5.66 -24.06 -7.88
CA GLN A 436 6.32 -24.50 -6.65
C GLN A 436 7.36 -23.50 -6.09
N LYS A 437 7.20 -22.22 -6.41
CA LYS A 437 7.99 -21.13 -5.87
C LYS A 437 7.32 -20.59 -4.61
N THR A 438 8.13 -20.27 -3.62
CA THR A 438 7.66 -19.87 -2.29
C THR A 438 8.20 -18.51 -1.92
N ASN A 439 7.33 -17.62 -1.44
CA ASN A 439 7.71 -16.39 -0.78
C ASN A 439 7.44 -16.52 0.72
N THR A 440 8.35 -15.98 1.52
CA THR A 440 8.19 -15.98 2.99
C THR A 440 8.35 -14.57 3.54
N PHE A 441 7.60 -14.30 4.60
CA PHE A 441 7.72 -13.10 5.40
C PHE A 441 7.60 -13.47 6.88
N HIS A 442 8.50 -12.95 7.69
CA HIS A 442 8.51 -13.14 9.15
C HIS A 442 8.74 -11.79 9.83
N GLN A 443 7.97 -11.52 10.88
CA GLN A 443 8.14 -10.34 11.71
C GLN A 443 8.05 -10.74 13.18
N LEU A 444 9.06 -10.39 13.96
CA LEU A 444 9.05 -10.46 15.41
C LEU A 444 8.90 -9.05 15.96
N ASN A 445 7.98 -8.84 16.89
CA ASN A 445 7.79 -7.57 17.56
C ASN A 445 7.77 -7.75 19.08
N ILE A 446 8.32 -6.77 19.78
CA ILE A 446 8.32 -6.69 21.24
C ILE A 446 7.95 -5.26 21.63
N GLY A 447 7.11 -5.10 22.62
CA GLY A 447 6.70 -3.76 23.04
C GLY A 447 6.17 -3.68 24.46
N LEU A 448 5.98 -2.45 24.86
CA LEU A 448 5.41 -2.06 26.16
C LEU A 448 4.12 -1.27 25.91
N THR A 449 3.15 -1.44 26.79
CA THR A 449 1.92 -0.64 26.86
C THR A 449 1.79 -0.07 28.24
N PHE A 450 1.53 1.22 28.37
CA PHE A 450 1.42 1.98 29.61
C PHE A 450 0.36 3.07 29.53
#